data_7df3a15b740744e47380f7b94c15b4b7
#
_entry.id   7df3a15b740744e47380f7b94c15b4b7
#
_cell.length_a   1.000
_cell.length_b   1.000
_cell.length_c   1.000
_cell.angle_alpha   90.00
_cell.angle_beta   90.00
_cell.angle_gamma   90.00
#
_symmetry.space_group_name_H-M   'P 1'
#
loop_
_entity.id
_entity.type
_entity.pdbx_description
1 polymer ?
#
loop_
_entity_poly.entity_id
_entity_poly.type
_entity_poly.pdbx_seq_one_letter_code
_entity_poly.pdbx_strand_id
1 'polypeptide(L)'
;DLTSVQVEQKLNARSALAKEAGSSEATVFRFIRLTNLIPELLEMVDQKQISFNPAVELSYLAPEEQEIFMQAMDEVQASPSLSQAQRLKKLAQEGDFTMDAAREIMNEVKKGDLERVTFRNEQLRKYFPRSYTTQQMQDTIIKLLDQWQKKKARDQER
;
A
#
# COMPACT_ATOMS: atom_id res chain seq x y z
N ASP A 1 -23.44 8.55 -23.76
CA ASP A 1 -22.32 8.10 -24.59
C ASP A 1 -21.62 9.30 -25.20
N LEU A 2 -20.29 9.38 -25.03
CA LEU A 2 -19.46 10.44 -25.57
C LEU A 2 -19.38 10.30 -27.11
N THR A 3 -19.58 11.38 -27.85
CA THR A 3 -19.39 11.38 -29.31
C THR A 3 -17.91 11.16 -29.65
N SER A 4 -17.61 10.63 -30.85
CA SER A 4 -16.24 10.42 -31.34
C SER A 4 -15.39 11.70 -31.23
N VAL A 5 -15.97 12.84 -31.52
CA VAL A 5 -15.32 14.18 -31.46
C VAL A 5 -14.92 14.52 -30.00
N GLN A 6 -15.77 14.23 -29.03
CA GLN A 6 -15.46 14.45 -27.61
C GLN A 6 -14.37 13.54 -27.10
N VAL A 7 -14.28 12.29 -27.59
CA VAL A 7 -13.22 11.36 -27.27
C VAL A 7 -11.88 11.84 -27.83
N GLU A 8 -11.85 12.27 -29.11
CA GLU A 8 -10.63 12.83 -29.72
C GLU A 8 -10.14 14.09 -29.03
N GLN A 9 -11.05 15.01 -28.66
CA GLN A 9 -10.68 16.21 -27.91
C GLN A 9 -10.07 15.88 -26.55
N LYS A 10 -10.62 14.92 -25.82
CA LYS A 10 -10.07 14.46 -24.55
C LYS A 10 -8.70 13.79 -24.70
N LEU A 11 -8.50 12.99 -25.74
CA LEU A 11 -7.20 12.35 -26.04
C LEU A 11 -6.15 13.40 -26.39
N ASN A 12 -6.48 14.37 -27.22
CA ASN A 12 -5.58 15.45 -27.63
C ASN A 12 -5.19 16.33 -26.42
N ALA A 13 -6.15 16.68 -25.56
CA ALA A 13 -5.87 17.44 -24.34
C ALA A 13 -4.93 16.69 -23.37
N ARG A 14 -5.09 15.38 -23.22
CA ARG A 14 -4.21 14.54 -22.38
C ARG A 14 -2.79 14.46 -22.96
N SER A 15 -2.67 14.28 -24.27
CA SER A 15 -1.39 14.24 -24.96
C SER A 15 -0.65 15.58 -24.84
N ALA A 16 -1.35 16.70 -24.96
CA ALA A 16 -0.79 18.04 -24.78
C ALA A 16 -0.29 18.24 -23.33
N LEU A 17 -1.10 17.90 -22.33
CA LEU A 17 -0.72 17.97 -20.91
C LEU A 17 0.47 17.07 -20.57
N ALA A 18 0.52 15.85 -21.11
CA ALA A 18 1.63 14.93 -20.90
C ALA A 18 2.94 15.49 -21.46
N LYS A 19 2.90 16.09 -22.64
CA LYS A 19 4.04 16.73 -23.28
C LYS A 19 4.52 17.95 -22.50
N GLU A 20 3.61 18.79 -22.02
CA GLU A 20 3.92 19.97 -21.23
C GLU A 20 4.50 19.60 -19.86
N ALA A 21 3.96 18.58 -19.20
CA ALA A 21 4.44 18.07 -17.91
C ALA A 21 5.70 17.19 -18.02
N GLY A 22 6.18 16.86 -19.22
CA GLY A 22 7.30 15.94 -19.42
C GLY A 22 7.03 14.52 -18.93
N SER A 23 5.76 14.12 -18.86
CA SER A 23 5.28 12.86 -18.31
C SER A 23 4.59 12.00 -19.37
N SER A 24 4.45 10.69 -19.13
CA SER A 24 3.69 9.85 -20.04
C SER A 24 2.18 10.13 -19.93
N GLU A 25 1.42 9.93 -21.02
CA GLU A 25 -0.05 10.06 -21.02
C GLU A 25 -0.70 9.17 -19.95
N ALA A 26 -0.15 7.97 -19.72
CA ALA A 26 -0.60 7.07 -18.67
C ALA A 26 -0.43 7.68 -17.27
N THR A 27 0.66 8.40 -17.04
CA THR A 27 0.90 9.10 -15.77
C THR A 27 -0.08 10.25 -15.57
N VAL A 28 -0.28 11.08 -16.60
CA VAL A 28 -1.28 12.16 -16.56
C VAL A 28 -2.69 11.62 -16.30
N PHE A 29 -3.06 10.53 -16.97
CA PHE A 29 -4.34 9.86 -16.72
C PHE A 29 -4.52 9.45 -15.26
N ARG A 30 -3.48 8.87 -14.64
CA ARG A 30 -3.51 8.47 -13.22
C ARG A 30 -3.70 9.67 -12.30
N PHE A 31 -3.01 10.79 -12.56
CA PHE A 31 -3.22 12.02 -11.78
C PHE A 31 -4.63 12.55 -11.92
N ILE A 32 -5.17 12.58 -13.15
CA ILE A 32 -6.57 12.99 -13.38
C ILE A 32 -7.53 12.05 -12.63
N ARG A 33 -7.25 10.75 -12.60
CA ARG A 33 -8.08 9.79 -11.85
C ARG A 33 -8.20 10.13 -10.35
N LEU A 34 -7.16 10.67 -9.74
CA LEU A 34 -7.21 11.03 -8.32
C LEU A 34 -8.28 12.10 -8.01
N THR A 35 -8.69 12.90 -9.00
CA THR A 35 -9.77 13.89 -8.81
C THR A 35 -11.15 13.25 -8.59
N ASN A 36 -11.28 11.93 -8.75
CA ASN A 36 -12.51 11.20 -8.41
C ASN A 36 -12.50 10.66 -6.95
N LEU A 37 -11.42 10.90 -6.20
CA LEU A 37 -11.43 10.63 -4.77
C LEU A 37 -12.24 11.70 -4.04
N ILE A 38 -12.91 11.29 -2.96
CA ILE A 38 -13.50 12.24 -2.02
C ILE A 38 -12.38 13.08 -1.38
N PRO A 39 -12.68 14.32 -0.96
CA PRO A 39 -11.65 15.26 -0.48
C PRO A 39 -10.77 14.68 0.62
N GLU A 40 -11.35 13.93 1.54
CA GLU A 40 -10.65 13.33 2.68
C GLU A 40 -9.61 12.30 2.24
N LEU A 41 -9.95 11.43 1.27
CA LEU A 41 -9.00 10.47 0.71
C LEU A 41 -7.90 11.16 -0.11
N LEU A 42 -8.24 12.21 -0.84
CA LEU A 42 -7.26 12.99 -1.59
C LEU A 42 -6.25 13.66 -0.65
N GLU A 43 -6.71 14.21 0.47
CA GLU A 43 -5.83 14.78 1.50
C GLU A 43 -4.90 13.72 2.10
N MET A 44 -5.39 12.50 2.35
CA MET A 44 -4.56 11.39 2.81
C MET A 44 -3.47 10.98 1.81
N VAL A 45 -3.73 11.12 0.51
CA VAL A 45 -2.73 10.92 -0.54
C VAL A 45 -1.66 12.02 -0.50
N ASP A 46 -2.06 13.28 -0.35
CA ASP A 46 -1.16 14.43 -0.27
C ASP A 46 -0.27 14.34 0.98
N GLN A 47 -0.81 13.87 2.10
CA GLN A 47 -0.09 13.60 3.34
C GLN A 47 0.76 12.31 3.29
N LYS A 48 0.77 11.59 2.18
CA LYS A 48 1.49 10.31 1.98
C LYS A 48 1.03 9.18 2.92
N GLN A 49 -0.16 9.27 3.48
CA GLN A 49 -0.78 8.21 4.26
C GLN A 49 -1.26 7.08 3.35
N ILE A 50 -1.75 7.41 2.15
CA ILE A 50 -2.07 6.45 1.09
C ILE A 50 -1.09 6.67 -0.06
N SER A 51 -0.46 5.59 -0.54
CA SER A 51 0.45 5.65 -1.68
C SER A 51 -0.31 5.91 -2.99
N PHE A 52 0.34 6.54 -3.96
CA PHE A 52 -0.22 6.94 -5.26
C PHE A 52 -0.94 5.79 -6.01
N ASN A 53 -0.28 4.63 -6.15
CA ASN A 53 -0.86 3.52 -6.91
C ASN A 53 -2.12 2.92 -6.27
N PRO A 54 -2.17 2.61 -4.95
CA PRO A 54 -3.41 2.27 -4.27
C PRO A 54 -4.51 3.33 -4.43
N ALA A 55 -4.17 4.61 -4.31
CA ALA A 55 -5.12 5.71 -4.45
C ALA A 55 -5.77 5.75 -5.85
N VAL A 56 -5.00 5.49 -6.90
CA VAL A 56 -5.53 5.38 -8.27
C VAL A 56 -6.55 4.23 -8.38
N GLU A 57 -6.30 3.09 -7.74
CA GLU A 57 -7.28 1.98 -7.73
C GLU A 57 -8.54 2.32 -6.92
N LEU A 58 -8.39 2.99 -5.77
CA LEU A 58 -9.51 3.45 -4.94
C LEU A 58 -10.37 4.50 -5.64
N SER A 59 -9.81 5.29 -6.56
CA SER A 59 -10.57 6.28 -7.34
C SER A 59 -11.61 5.67 -8.29
N TYR A 60 -11.68 4.34 -8.40
CA TYR A 60 -12.72 3.62 -9.14
C TYR A 60 -13.94 3.26 -8.29
N LEU A 61 -13.86 3.41 -6.98
CA LEU A 61 -14.97 3.22 -6.05
C LEU A 61 -15.97 4.38 -6.18
N ALA A 62 -17.25 4.11 -5.98
CA ALA A 62 -18.26 5.17 -5.83
C ALA A 62 -18.00 5.98 -4.55
N PRO A 63 -18.47 7.23 -4.43
CA PRO A 63 -18.24 8.07 -3.24
C PRO A 63 -18.65 7.38 -1.94
N GLU A 64 -19.79 6.70 -1.92
CA GLU A 64 -20.31 5.98 -0.77
C GLU A 64 -19.41 4.80 -0.37
N GLU A 65 -18.85 4.10 -1.37
CA GLU A 65 -17.88 3.01 -1.16
C GLU A 65 -16.54 3.54 -0.64
N GLN A 66 -16.13 4.74 -1.07
CA GLN A 66 -14.93 5.40 -0.55
C GLN A 66 -15.10 5.79 0.93
N GLU A 67 -16.28 6.24 1.35
CA GLU A 67 -16.59 6.51 2.76
C GLU A 67 -16.55 5.23 3.60
N ILE A 68 -17.12 4.13 3.10
CA ILE A 68 -17.05 2.82 3.75
C ILE A 68 -15.60 2.35 3.87
N PHE A 69 -14.82 2.51 2.81
CA PHE A 69 -13.39 2.18 2.83
C PHE A 69 -12.63 2.99 3.88
N MET A 70 -12.88 4.29 4.01
CA MET A 70 -12.25 5.12 5.04
C MET A 70 -12.55 4.62 6.46
N GLN A 71 -13.80 4.26 6.74
CA GLN A 71 -14.19 3.69 8.02
C GLN A 71 -13.44 2.37 8.30
N ALA A 72 -13.38 1.46 7.31
CA ALA A 72 -12.65 0.21 7.43
C ALA A 72 -11.15 0.44 7.66
N MET A 73 -10.55 1.43 6.98
CA MET A 73 -9.15 1.81 7.15
C MET A 73 -8.87 2.37 8.54
N ASP A 74 -9.78 3.20 9.07
CA ASP A 74 -9.65 3.77 10.42
C ASP A 74 -9.77 2.70 11.50
N GLU A 75 -10.70 1.75 11.37
CA GLU A 75 -10.84 0.63 12.30
C GLU A 75 -9.59 -0.26 12.35
N VAL A 76 -8.99 -0.53 11.19
CA VAL A 76 -7.80 -1.40 11.07
C VAL A 76 -6.49 -0.64 11.37
N GLN A 77 -6.52 0.70 11.37
CA GLN A 77 -5.36 1.58 11.55
C GLN A 77 -4.19 1.25 10.59
N ALA A 78 -4.53 0.88 9.34
CA ALA A 78 -3.54 0.51 8.33
C ALA A 78 -3.92 1.06 6.94
N SER A 79 -2.92 1.55 6.20
CA SER A 79 -3.09 1.99 4.83
C SER A 79 -3.14 0.79 3.87
N PRO A 80 -3.91 0.84 2.76
CA PRO A 80 -4.03 -0.26 1.83
C PRO A 80 -2.74 -0.49 1.04
N SER A 81 -2.41 -1.76 0.81
CA SER A 81 -1.46 -2.14 -0.23
C SER A 81 -2.11 -2.04 -1.63
N LEU A 82 -1.30 -2.05 -2.69
CA LEU A 82 -1.83 -2.06 -4.05
C LEU A 82 -2.75 -3.27 -4.30
N SER A 83 -2.37 -4.45 -3.81
CA SER A 83 -3.18 -5.67 -3.96
C SER A 83 -4.52 -5.57 -3.25
N GLN A 84 -4.56 -4.99 -2.04
CA GLN A 84 -5.80 -4.74 -1.32
C GLN A 84 -6.69 -3.73 -2.06
N ALA A 85 -6.13 -2.62 -2.55
CA ALA A 85 -6.87 -1.61 -3.32
C ALA A 85 -7.45 -2.20 -4.63
N GLN A 86 -6.71 -3.05 -5.33
CA GLN A 86 -7.19 -3.74 -6.53
C GLN A 86 -8.36 -4.70 -6.23
N ARG A 87 -8.31 -5.40 -5.10
CA ARG A 87 -9.40 -6.29 -4.68
C ARG A 87 -10.64 -5.51 -4.25
N LEU A 88 -10.46 -4.42 -3.52
CA LEU A 88 -11.56 -3.50 -3.17
C LEU A 88 -12.24 -2.95 -4.42
N LYS A 89 -11.47 -2.48 -5.40
CA LYS A 89 -11.99 -2.06 -6.69
C LYS A 89 -12.77 -3.17 -7.40
N LYS A 90 -12.26 -4.41 -7.37
CA LYS A 90 -12.94 -5.55 -7.98
C LYS A 90 -14.29 -5.79 -7.33
N LEU A 91 -14.39 -5.79 -6.00
CA LEU A 91 -15.66 -5.91 -5.27
C LEU A 91 -16.65 -4.80 -5.67
N ALA A 92 -16.19 -3.54 -5.80
CA ALA A 92 -17.03 -2.44 -6.26
C ALA A 92 -17.56 -2.67 -7.68
N GLN A 93 -16.73 -3.18 -8.58
CA GLN A 93 -17.13 -3.49 -9.95
C GLN A 93 -18.11 -4.66 -10.05
N GLU A 94 -18.05 -5.61 -9.13
CA GLU A 94 -18.95 -6.77 -9.04
C GLU A 94 -20.26 -6.43 -8.29
N GLY A 95 -20.33 -5.28 -7.60
CA GLY A 95 -21.47 -4.87 -6.79
C GLY A 95 -21.52 -5.52 -5.41
N ASP A 96 -20.43 -6.15 -4.98
CA ASP A 96 -20.30 -6.89 -3.73
C ASP A 96 -19.56 -6.09 -2.64
N PHE A 97 -19.37 -4.79 -2.84
CA PHE A 97 -18.65 -3.93 -1.90
C PHE A 97 -19.47 -3.71 -0.63
N THR A 98 -19.00 -4.23 0.48
CA THR A 98 -19.60 -4.08 1.81
C THR A 98 -18.55 -3.70 2.85
N MET A 99 -18.99 -3.16 3.99
CA MET A 99 -18.09 -2.84 5.12
C MET A 99 -17.33 -4.10 5.60
N ASP A 100 -18.02 -5.24 5.71
CA ASP A 100 -17.40 -6.48 6.18
C ASP A 100 -16.35 -7.00 5.21
N ALA A 101 -16.63 -6.95 3.90
CA ALA A 101 -15.67 -7.34 2.86
C ALA A 101 -14.46 -6.37 2.82
N ALA A 102 -14.69 -5.08 2.96
CA ALA A 102 -13.62 -4.09 3.03
C ALA A 102 -12.74 -4.31 4.27
N ARG A 103 -13.36 -4.55 5.42
CA ARG A 103 -12.66 -4.85 6.68
C ARG A 103 -11.85 -6.15 6.59
N GLU A 104 -12.40 -7.21 6.00
CA GLU A 104 -11.69 -8.48 5.80
C GLU A 104 -10.43 -8.28 4.95
N ILE A 105 -10.54 -7.60 3.81
CA ILE A 105 -9.39 -7.29 2.95
C ILE A 105 -8.35 -6.43 3.67
N MET A 106 -8.79 -5.43 4.43
CA MET A 106 -7.88 -4.52 5.13
C MET A 106 -7.17 -5.18 6.32
N ASN A 107 -7.82 -6.14 6.99
CA ASN A 107 -7.23 -6.90 8.11
C ASN A 107 -6.22 -7.97 7.67
N GLU A 108 -6.15 -8.30 6.39
CA GLU A 108 -5.17 -9.27 5.92
C GLU A 108 -3.75 -8.80 6.22
N VAL A 109 -2.98 -9.67 6.85
CA VAL A 109 -1.56 -9.42 7.08
C VAL A 109 -0.85 -9.29 5.73
N LYS A 110 -0.21 -8.16 5.49
CA LYS A 110 0.51 -7.92 4.23
C LYS A 110 1.58 -8.99 4.07
N LYS A 111 1.61 -9.62 2.90
CA LYS A 111 2.53 -10.73 2.59
C LYS A 111 4.01 -10.41 2.92
N GLY A 112 4.40 -9.14 2.80
CA GLY A 112 5.73 -8.66 3.18
C GLY A 112 5.98 -8.56 4.69
N ASP A 113 4.93 -8.49 5.51
CA ASP A 113 5.06 -8.38 6.96
C ASP A 113 5.24 -9.75 7.61
N LEU A 114 4.77 -10.83 6.96
CA LEU A 114 4.98 -12.23 7.39
C LEU A 114 6.40 -12.75 7.09
N GLU A 115 7.04 -12.20 6.07
CA GLU A 115 8.34 -12.67 5.57
C GLU A 115 9.52 -11.79 6.03
N ARG A 116 9.25 -10.67 6.73
CA ARG A 116 10.28 -9.68 7.05
C ARG A 116 10.16 -9.21 8.49
N VAL A 117 11.18 -9.53 9.28
CA VAL A 117 11.40 -8.90 10.59
C VAL A 117 12.34 -7.72 10.40
N THR A 118 11.85 -6.51 10.68
CA THR A 118 12.65 -5.27 10.54
C THR A 118 12.96 -4.68 11.90
N PHE A 119 14.24 -4.49 12.18
CA PHE A 119 14.70 -3.78 13.37
C PHE A 119 15.14 -2.35 12.99
N ARG A 120 14.80 -1.38 13.80
CA ARG A 120 15.36 -0.02 13.64
C ARG A 120 16.84 -0.05 13.97
N ASN A 121 17.64 0.66 13.16
CA ASN A 121 19.11 0.73 13.34
C ASN A 121 19.51 1.12 14.77
N GLU A 122 18.77 2.07 15.37
CA GLU A 122 18.98 2.53 16.75
C GLU A 122 18.83 1.41 17.79
N GLN A 123 17.91 0.48 17.57
CA GLN A 123 17.68 -0.67 18.45
C GLN A 123 18.85 -1.66 18.38
N LEU A 124 19.37 -1.91 17.16
CA LEU A 124 20.48 -2.84 16.96
C LEU A 124 21.81 -2.23 17.39
N ARG A 125 22.02 -0.92 17.22
CA ARG A 125 23.27 -0.24 17.57
C ARG A 125 23.61 -0.25 19.06
N LYS A 126 22.65 -0.57 19.93
CA LYS A 126 22.91 -0.82 21.36
C LYS A 126 23.75 -2.06 21.62
N TYR A 127 23.67 -3.04 20.71
CA TYR A 127 24.29 -4.37 20.88
C TYR A 127 25.50 -4.59 19.98
N PHE A 128 25.67 -3.75 18.93
CA PHE A 128 26.73 -3.93 17.95
C PHE A 128 27.67 -2.72 17.88
N PRO A 129 28.99 -2.96 17.71
CA PRO A 129 29.96 -1.88 17.47
C PRO A 129 29.59 -1.06 16.22
N ARG A 130 29.99 0.22 16.21
CA ARG A 130 29.74 1.11 15.05
C ARG A 130 30.39 0.63 13.75
N SER A 131 31.46 -0.15 13.85
CA SER A 131 32.18 -0.74 12.71
C SER A 131 31.48 -1.92 12.05
N TYR A 132 30.43 -2.49 12.68
CA TYR A 132 29.70 -3.62 12.12
C TYR A 132 28.85 -3.19 10.94
N THR A 133 29.01 -3.92 9.83
CA THR A 133 28.13 -3.78 8.66
C THR A 133 26.77 -4.43 8.93
N THR A 134 25.77 -4.09 8.14
CA THR A 134 24.44 -4.71 8.22
C THR A 134 24.52 -6.23 8.07
N GLN A 135 25.35 -6.74 7.17
CA GLN A 135 25.56 -8.16 6.97
C GLN A 135 26.15 -8.85 8.23
N GLN A 136 27.17 -8.25 8.82
CA GLN A 136 27.78 -8.77 10.05
C GLN A 136 26.80 -8.81 11.23
N MET A 137 25.93 -7.81 11.33
CA MET A 137 24.85 -7.81 12.34
C MET A 137 23.86 -8.93 12.08
N GLN A 138 23.42 -9.14 10.84
CA GLN A 138 22.51 -10.24 10.47
C GLN A 138 23.13 -11.61 10.78
N ASP A 139 24.37 -11.85 10.35
CA ASP A 139 25.06 -13.14 10.59
C ASP A 139 25.20 -13.43 12.09
N THR A 140 25.48 -12.41 12.89
CA THR A 140 25.57 -12.57 14.35
C THR A 140 24.21 -12.89 14.96
N ILE A 141 23.15 -12.22 14.53
CA ILE A 141 21.77 -12.49 15.00
C ILE A 141 21.38 -13.92 14.68
N ILE A 142 21.62 -14.40 13.46
CA ILE A 142 21.31 -15.77 13.05
C ILE A 142 22.07 -16.78 13.94
N LYS A 143 23.37 -16.59 14.18
CA LYS A 143 24.15 -17.45 15.07
C LYS A 143 23.59 -17.52 16.49
N LEU A 144 23.16 -16.38 17.02
CA LEU A 144 22.58 -16.33 18.37
C LEU A 144 21.23 -17.06 18.44
N LEU A 145 20.41 -16.92 17.39
CA LEU A 145 19.12 -17.63 17.28
C LEU A 145 19.32 -19.13 17.17
N ASP A 146 20.30 -19.60 16.39
CA ASP A 146 20.66 -21.03 16.32
C ASP A 146 21.09 -21.60 17.68
N GLN A 147 21.90 -20.85 18.42
CA GLN A 147 22.34 -21.27 19.78
C GLN A 147 21.16 -21.29 20.75
N TRP A 148 20.29 -20.30 20.69
CA TRP A 148 19.07 -20.23 21.49
C TRP A 148 18.14 -21.41 21.22
N GLN A 149 17.92 -21.75 19.93
CA GLN A 149 17.09 -22.87 19.52
C GLN A 149 17.64 -24.20 20.04
N LYS A 150 18.97 -24.43 19.90
CA LYS A 150 19.64 -25.63 20.44
C LYS A 150 19.55 -25.73 21.96
N LYS A 151 19.61 -24.59 22.65
CA LYS A 151 19.44 -24.57 24.11
C LYS A 151 18.00 -24.90 24.49
N LYS A 152 17.01 -24.29 23.82
CA LYS A 152 15.60 -24.56 24.07
C LYS A 152 15.22 -26.02 23.84
N ALA A 153 15.73 -26.66 22.79
CA ALA A 153 15.51 -28.08 22.53
C ALA A 153 16.04 -28.97 23.67
N ARG A 154 17.27 -28.70 24.17
CA ARG A 154 17.86 -29.43 25.30
C ARG A 154 17.10 -29.24 26.61
N ASP A 155 16.53 -28.06 26.85
CA ASP A 155 15.79 -27.79 28.07
C ASP A 155 14.37 -28.42 28.04
N GLN A 156 13.84 -28.77 26.84
CA GLN A 156 12.57 -29.49 26.67
C GLN A 156 12.73 -31.03 26.79
N GLU A 157 13.92 -31.56 26.59
CA GLU A 157 14.24 -33.00 26.74
C GLU A 157 14.58 -33.40 28.18
N ARG A 158 14.59 -32.45 29.12
CA ARG A 158 14.83 -32.67 30.56
C ARG A 158 13.55 -32.64 31.36
#